data_f0624e68dd91535006629da79d5d56e3
#
_entry.id   f0624e68dd91535006629da79d5d56e3
#
_cell.length_a   1.000
_cell.length_b   1.000
_cell.length_c   1.000
_cell.angle_alpha   90.00
_cell.angle_beta   90.00
_cell.angle_gamma   90.00
#
_symmetry.space_group_name_H-M   'P 1'
#
loop_
_entity.id
_entity.type
_entity.pdbx_description
1 polymer ?
#
loop_
_entity_poly.entity_id
_entity_poly.type
_entity_poly.pdbx_seq_one_letter_code
_entity_poly.pdbx_strand_id
1 'polypeptide(L)'
;MDSNTKRSLLVTVVGVTLFVALLRFSDVLAFAARLVDLALPILAGGILALFINVPMTWLEKRLKQLFRKAKKQPPDKTLRLLSFFITLVGIVLVLVLALTLLVPELVKSFHSLYLQIESNIPRWTAYLSAQDADMGWLMHWLEGINWEQLFHKAADSIDKVLVNAVGAVSATVNVIVTASFALIISVYLSLGTESLGRQAHTLVCAYLKPRHAAGLLRFCRLFRQSFANFLTGQCSEAVILGVLMAFAFSVFQLPYGSLVGMLTAICAIIPYVGALISCVVSVVLVLLVDPMLAVRCLIVYLAVQFIENQFIYPRVVGKSVGLSPLYTLIAAMIGGNLFGILGIIFFIPLTAVVIELVKEDACRRLQTNGNQA
;
A
#
# COMPACT_ATOMS: atom_id res chain seq x y z
N MET A 1 -23.64 -8.44 50.95
CA MET A 1 -23.29 -9.55 50.06
C MET A 1 -21.83 -9.90 50.32
N ASP A 2 -21.57 -11.07 50.89
CA ASP A 2 -20.21 -11.47 51.26
C ASP A 2 -19.26 -11.57 50.09
N SER A 3 -17.98 -11.29 50.34
CA SER A 3 -16.90 -11.33 49.33
C SER A 3 -16.85 -12.69 48.60
N ASN A 4 -17.13 -13.78 49.29
CA ASN A 4 -17.15 -15.11 48.70
C ASN A 4 -18.36 -15.35 47.80
N THR A 5 -19.53 -14.79 48.12
CA THR A 5 -20.73 -14.87 47.27
C THR A 5 -20.55 -14.09 45.96
N LYS A 6 -19.91 -12.90 46.00
CA LYS A 6 -19.57 -12.14 44.80
C LYS A 6 -18.59 -12.88 43.89
N ARG A 7 -17.60 -13.54 44.46
CA ARG A 7 -16.58 -14.31 43.72
C ARG A 7 -17.18 -15.57 43.09
N SER A 8 -18.04 -16.29 43.81
CA SER A 8 -18.74 -17.45 43.28
C SER A 8 -19.70 -17.08 42.15
N LEU A 9 -20.45 -15.98 42.31
CA LEU A 9 -21.37 -15.47 41.30
C LEU A 9 -20.62 -15.02 40.02
N LEU A 10 -19.47 -14.38 40.21
CA LEU A 10 -18.62 -13.94 39.09
C LEU A 10 -18.05 -15.14 38.31
N VAL A 11 -17.58 -16.18 39.02
CA VAL A 11 -17.08 -17.41 38.39
C VAL A 11 -18.21 -18.14 37.64
N THR A 12 -19.40 -18.22 38.23
CA THR A 12 -20.56 -18.86 37.57
C THR A 12 -20.98 -18.07 36.31
N VAL A 13 -21.08 -16.75 36.39
CA VAL A 13 -21.44 -15.90 35.24
C VAL A 13 -20.39 -16.04 34.12
N VAL A 14 -19.11 -15.97 34.47
CA VAL A 14 -18.02 -16.13 33.47
C VAL A 14 -18.08 -17.55 32.89
N GLY A 15 -18.27 -18.58 33.69
CA GLY A 15 -18.35 -19.96 33.21
C GLY A 15 -19.54 -20.19 32.26
N VAL A 16 -20.72 -19.68 32.59
CA VAL A 16 -21.92 -19.79 31.77
C VAL A 16 -21.74 -18.99 30.48
N THR A 17 -21.18 -17.77 30.54
CA THR A 17 -20.91 -16.94 29.36
C THR A 17 -19.92 -17.63 28.42
N LEU A 18 -18.86 -18.21 28.96
CA LEU A 18 -17.84 -18.92 28.18
C LEU A 18 -18.41 -20.19 27.54
N PHE A 19 -19.26 -20.94 28.29
CA PHE A 19 -19.94 -22.11 27.76
C PHE A 19 -20.93 -21.77 26.65
N VAL A 20 -21.74 -20.72 26.78
CA VAL A 20 -22.66 -20.25 25.75
C VAL A 20 -21.87 -19.71 24.51
N ALA A 21 -20.78 -19.02 24.75
CA ALA A 21 -19.91 -18.54 23.66
C ALA A 21 -19.27 -19.70 22.89
N LEU A 22 -18.91 -20.79 23.55
CA LEU A 22 -18.41 -22.00 22.90
C LEU A 22 -19.50 -22.75 22.12
N LEU A 23 -20.73 -22.83 22.65
CA LEU A 23 -21.87 -23.47 22.00
C LEU A 23 -22.32 -22.67 20.74
N ARG A 24 -22.20 -21.35 20.79
CA ARG A 24 -22.54 -20.45 19.67
C ARG A 24 -21.31 -19.79 19.06
N PHE A 25 -20.26 -20.56 18.86
CA PHE A 25 -18.98 -20.03 18.35
C PHE A 25 -19.10 -19.33 16.99
N SER A 26 -19.96 -19.85 16.10
CA SER A 26 -20.27 -19.22 14.83
C SER A 26 -20.91 -17.83 14.98
N ASP A 27 -21.82 -17.67 15.96
CA ASP A 27 -22.48 -16.38 16.20
C ASP A 27 -21.49 -15.36 16.81
N VAL A 28 -20.59 -15.83 17.67
CA VAL A 28 -19.52 -14.99 18.24
C VAL A 28 -18.55 -14.54 17.15
N LEU A 29 -18.17 -15.44 16.24
CA LEU A 29 -17.34 -15.07 15.08
C LEU A 29 -18.05 -14.09 14.14
N ALA A 30 -19.33 -14.32 13.85
CA ALA A 30 -20.14 -13.41 13.03
C ALA A 30 -20.28 -12.02 13.68
N PHE A 31 -20.45 -11.97 15.01
CA PHE A 31 -20.47 -10.71 15.76
C PHE A 31 -19.11 -10.01 15.72
N ALA A 32 -18.01 -10.75 15.91
CA ALA A 32 -16.66 -10.20 15.80
C ALA A 32 -16.38 -9.66 14.38
N ALA A 33 -16.80 -10.39 13.33
CA ALA A 33 -16.68 -9.93 11.96
C ALA A 33 -17.45 -8.62 11.72
N ARG A 34 -18.70 -8.50 12.23
CA ARG A 34 -19.47 -7.25 12.16
C ARG A 34 -18.80 -6.09 12.89
N LEU A 35 -18.16 -6.34 14.03
CA LEU A 35 -17.39 -5.29 14.72
C LEU A 35 -16.17 -4.84 13.91
N VAL A 36 -15.50 -5.76 13.24
CA VAL A 36 -14.39 -5.43 12.32
C VAL A 36 -14.90 -4.60 11.15
N ASP A 37 -16.01 -4.99 10.52
CA ASP A 37 -16.63 -4.24 9.43
C ASP A 37 -17.03 -2.82 9.84
N LEU A 38 -17.55 -2.65 11.05
CA LEU A 38 -17.89 -1.35 11.62
C LEU A 38 -16.65 -0.49 11.91
N ALA A 39 -15.53 -1.12 12.29
CA ALA A 39 -14.27 -0.45 12.54
C ALA A 39 -13.50 -0.10 11.26
N LEU A 40 -13.79 -0.77 10.15
CA LEU A 40 -13.07 -0.65 8.88
C LEU A 40 -13.04 0.79 8.33
N PRO A 41 -14.14 1.58 8.29
CA PRO A 41 -14.11 2.99 7.88
C PRO A 41 -13.22 3.85 8.78
N ILE A 42 -13.19 3.56 10.10
CA ILE A 42 -12.37 4.30 11.07
C ILE A 42 -10.89 4.01 10.84
N LEU A 43 -10.54 2.73 10.66
CA LEU A 43 -9.17 2.31 10.35
C LEU A 43 -8.71 2.85 9.00
N ALA A 44 -9.54 2.72 7.97
CA ALA A 44 -9.26 3.26 6.65
C ALA A 44 -9.09 4.78 6.68
N GLY A 45 -9.98 5.50 7.37
CA GLY A 45 -9.88 6.94 7.57
C GLY A 45 -8.63 7.35 8.35
N GLY A 46 -8.24 6.56 9.36
CA GLY A 46 -6.99 6.75 10.10
C GLY A 46 -5.74 6.57 9.23
N ILE A 47 -5.70 5.52 8.43
CA ILE A 47 -4.61 5.26 7.48
C ILE A 47 -4.54 6.38 6.43
N LEU A 48 -5.69 6.78 5.87
CA LEU A 48 -5.77 7.86 4.91
C LEU A 48 -5.33 9.19 5.51
N ALA A 49 -5.69 9.47 6.77
CA ALA A 49 -5.23 10.63 7.50
C ALA A 49 -3.71 10.64 7.69
N LEU A 50 -3.11 9.49 8.03
CA LEU A 50 -1.66 9.35 8.11
C LEU A 50 -1.02 9.60 6.75
N PHE A 51 -1.61 9.10 5.67
CA PHE A 51 -1.14 9.29 4.31
C PHE A 51 -1.13 10.77 3.89
N ILE A 52 -2.22 11.48 4.17
CA ILE A 52 -2.37 12.92 3.87
C ILE A 52 -1.44 13.76 4.77
N ASN A 53 -1.25 13.38 6.02
CA ASN A 53 -0.45 14.15 6.97
C ASN A 53 1.05 14.21 6.61
N VAL A 54 1.59 13.22 5.90
CA VAL A 54 3.01 13.21 5.50
C VAL A 54 3.34 14.36 4.56
N PRO A 55 2.74 14.48 3.35
CA PRO A 55 2.99 15.61 2.47
C PRO A 55 2.47 16.94 3.04
N MET A 56 1.37 16.92 3.80
CA MET A 56 0.81 18.09 4.44
C MET A 56 1.77 18.74 5.44
N THR A 57 2.42 17.95 6.30
CA THR A 57 3.39 18.49 7.29
C THR A 57 4.66 19.04 6.63
N TRP A 58 5.09 18.44 5.54
CA TRP A 58 6.20 18.95 4.74
C TRP A 58 5.83 20.31 4.11
N LEU A 59 4.64 20.39 3.52
CA LEU A 59 4.12 21.62 2.90
C LEU A 59 3.91 22.72 3.94
N GLU A 60 3.34 22.38 5.10
CA GLU A 60 3.15 23.31 6.22
C GLU A 60 4.48 23.93 6.67
N LYS A 61 5.54 23.12 6.81
CA LYS A 61 6.89 23.63 7.15
C LYS A 61 7.41 24.57 6.07
N ARG A 62 7.24 24.26 4.80
CA ARG A 62 7.66 25.11 3.67
C ARG A 62 6.87 26.42 3.64
N LEU A 63 5.56 26.37 3.79
CA LEU A 63 4.71 27.55 3.85
C LEU A 63 5.07 28.44 5.05
N LYS A 64 5.28 27.88 6.26
CA LYS A 64 5.75 28.63 7.43
C LYS A 64 7.06 29.37 7.15
N GLN A 65 8.01 28.74 6.45
CA GLN A 65 9.26 29.39 6.07
C GLN A 65 9.06 30.56 5.07
N LEU A 66 8.17 30.37 4.08
CA LEU A 66 7.84 31.39 3.09
C LEU A 66 7.13 32.60 3.72
N PHE A 67 6.12 32.37 4.55
CA PHE A 67 5.39 33.44 5.23
C PHE A 67 6.27 34.19 6.25
N ARG A 68 7.22 33.49 6.90
CA ARG A 68 8.21 34.12 7.78
C ARG A 68 9.14 35.08 7.02
N LYS A 69 9.51 34.74 5.78
CA LYS A 69 10.27 35.64 4.90
C LYS A 69 9.46 36.85 4.45
N ALA A 70 8.14 36.68 4.27
CA ALA A 70 7.24 37.74 3.83
C ALA A 70 6.73 38.64 4.98
N LYS A 71 7.23 38.50 6.23
CA LYS A 71 6.79 39.23 7.42
C LYS A 71 5.28 39.16 7.74
N LYS A 72 4.54 38.26 7.10
CA LYS A 72 3.12 37.96 7.39
C LYS A 72 3.05 36.59 8.03
N GLN A 73 2.59 36.49 9.28
CA GLN A 73 2.36 35.22 9.95
C GLN A 73 0.84 34.97 10.06
N PRO A 74 0.27 34.16 9.18
CA PRO A 74 -1.13 33.75 9.35
C PRO A 74 -1.25 32.83 10.58
N PRO A 75 -2.42 32.79 11.24
CA PRO A 75 -2.64 31.91 12.38
C PRO A 75 -2.40 30.45 11.99
N ASP A 76 -1.85 29.66 12.90
CA ASP A 76 -1.47 28.26 12.66
C ASP A 76 -2.62 27.41 12.11
N LYS A 77 -3.86 27.67 12.55
CA LYS A 77 -5.06 26.99 12.04
C LYS A 77 -5.28 27.24 10.55
N THR A 78 -5.14 28.50 10.10
CA THR A 78 -5.32 28.86 8.67
C THR A 78 -4.23 28.25 7.81
N LEU A 79 -3.01 28.24 8.31
CA LEU A 79 -1.88 27.63 7.59
C LEU A 79 -2.06 26.12 7.42
N ARG A 80 -2.55 25.47 8.45
CA ARG A 80 -2.84 24.04 8.43
C ARG A 80 -3.98 23.71 7.47
N LEU A 81 -5.04 24.49 7.47
CA LEU A 81 -6.17 24.35 6.54
C LEU A 81 -5.71 24.53 5.10
N LEU A 82 -4.91 25.56 4.82
CA LEU A 82 -4.33 25.82 3.50
C LEU A 82 -3.43 24.67 3.05
N SER A 83 -2.54 24.19 3.93
CA SER A 83 -1.67 23.04 3.64
C SER A 83 -2.46 21.78 3.35
N PHE A 84 -3.57 21.55 4.07
CA PHE A 84 -4.47 20.43 3.83
C PHE A 84 -5.10 20.49 2.43
N PHE A 85 -5.70 21.62 2.06
CA PHE A 85 -6.33 21.77 0.76
C PHE A 85 -5.33 21.65 -0.39
N ILE A 86 -4.16 22.29 -0.28
CA ILE A 86 -3.11 22.18 -1.31
C ILE A 86 -2.63 20.73 -1.43
N THR A 87 -2.46 20.02 -0.33
CA THR A 87 -2.06 18.61 -0.33
C THR A 87 -3.14 17.74 -0.97
N LEU A 88 -4.39 17.93 -0.60
CA LEU A 88 -5.52 17.19 -1.16
C LEU A 88 -5.65 17.40 -2.66
N VAL A 89 -5.62 18.65 -3.10
CA VAL A 89 -5.64 19.01 -4.53
C VAL A 89 -4.43 18.42 -5.25
N GLY A 90 -3.23 18.47 -4.63
CA GLY A 90 -2.02 17.88 -5.19
C GLY A 90 -2.12 16.36 -5.36
N ILE A 91 -2.64 15.64 -4.37
CA ILE A 91 -2.86 14.19 -4.45
C ILE A 91 -3.86 13.86 -5.55
N VAL A 92 -5.00 14.57 -5.59
CA VAL A 92 -6.03 14.37 -6.62
C VAL A 92 -5.47 14.69 -8.01
N LEU A 93 -4.73 15.78 -8.15
CA LEU A 93 -4.10 16.16 -9.42
C LEU A 93 -3.13 15.10 -9.92
N VAL A 94 -2.24 14.58 -9.05
CA VAL A 94 -1.30 13.51 -9.39
C VAL A 94 -2.06 12.26 -9.81
N LEU A 95 -3.13 11.90 -9.10
CA LEU A 95 -3.95 10.72 -9.40
C LEU A 95 -4.68 10.88 -10.74
N VAL A 96 -5.30 12.01 -10.99
CA VAL A 96 -5.98 12.32 -12.26
C VAL A 96 -4.97 12.31 -13.40
N LEU A 97 -3.81 12.96 -13.23
CA LEU A 97 -2.77 13.01 -14.25
C LEU A 97 -2.22 11.60 -14.54
N ALA A 98 -2.00 10.79 -13.51
CA ALA A 98 -1.58 9.40 -13.67
C ALA A 98 -2.64 8.58 -14.45
N LEU A 99 -3.91 8.69 -14.08
CA LEU A 99 -4.99 7.99 -14.77
C LEU A 99 -5.17 8.47 -16.21
N THR A 100 -5.18 9.77 -16.46
CA THR A 100 -5.37 10.34 -17.81
C THR A 100 -4.24 10.04 -18.76
N LEU A 101 -3.02 9.85 -18.27
CA LEU A 101 -1.87 9.47 -19.10
C LEU A 101 -1.76 7.96 -19.27
N LEU A 102 -1.89 7.20 -18.18
CA LEU A 102 -1.67 5.76 -18.18
C LEU A 102 -2.82 5.00 -18.88
N VAL A 103 -4.05 5.34 -18.55
CA VAL A 103 -5.20 4.56 -19.00
C VAL A 103 -5.40 4.62 -20.52
N PRO A 104 -5.40 5.79 -21.19
CA PRO A 104 -5.54 5.83 -22.65
C PRO A 104 -4.40 5.10 -23.38
N GLU A 105 -3.18 5.17 -22.81
CA GLU A 105 -2.03 4.49 -23.41
C GLU A 105 -2.13 2.97 -23.24
N LEU A 106 -2.58 2.48 -22.08
CA LEU A 106 -2.88 1.07 -21.89
C LEU A 106 -3.99 0.61 -22.84
N VAL A 107 -5.09 1.34 -22.93
CA VAL A 107 -6.23 0.99 -23.82
C VAL A 107 -5.76 0.97 -25.28
N LYS A 108 -5.02 1.96 -25.75
CA LYS A 108 -4.45 1.97 -27.10
C LYS A 108 -3.51 0.80 -27.33
N SER A 109 -2.62 0.52 -26.38
CA SER A 109 -1.73 -0.63 -26.43
C SER A 109 -2.52 -1.94 -26.51
N PHE A 110 -3.49 -2.14 -25.64
CA PHE A 110 -4.36 -3.33 -25.70
C PHE A 110 -5.16 -3.42 -26.98
N HIS A 111 -5.71 -2.32 -27.49
CA HIS A 111 -6.45 -2.33 -28.75
C HIS A 111 -5.56 -2.64 -29.97
N SER A 112 -4.38 -2.06 -30.06
CA SER A 112 -3.40 -2.38 -31.12
C SER A 112 -2.93 -3.84 -31.03
N LEU A 113 -2.89 -4.41 -29.84
CA LEU A 113 -2.54 -5.79 -29.56
C LEU A 113 -3.60 -6.76 -30.12
N TYR A 114 -4.88 -6.48 -29.89
CA TYR A 114 -5.97 -7.29 -30.44
C TYR A 114 -5.86 -7.43 -31.95
N LEU A 115 -5.61 -6.30 -32.66
CA LEU A 115 -5.44 -6.28 -34.11
C LEU A 115 -4.16 -6.98 -34.62
N GLN A 116 -3.11 -7.01 -33.81
CA GLN A 116 -1.83 -7.60 -34.19
C GLN A 116 -1.69 -9.10 -33.86
N ILE A 117 -2.47 -9.61 -32.93
CA ILE A 117 -2.41 -11.04 -32.54
C ILE A 117 -2.74 -11.93 -33.72
N GLU A 118 -3.82 -11.63 -34.44
CA GLU A 118 -4.24 -12.40 -35.61
C GLU A 118 -3.13 -12.48 -36.69
N SER A 119 -2.36 -11.39 -36.84
CA SER A 119 -1.27 -11.31 -37.82
C SER A 119 0.07 -11.86 -37.34
N ASN A 120 0.30 -11.88 -36.03
CA ASN A 120 1.60 -12.26 -35.45
C ASN A 120 1.67 -13.73 -35.00
N ILE A 121 0.56 -14.38 -34.70
CA ILE A 121 0.53 -15.82 -34.35
C ILE A 121 1.20 -16.65 -35.45
N PRO A 122 0.90 -16.51 -36.75
CA PRO A 122 1.55 -17.24 -37.83
C PRO A 122 3.07 -16.96 -37.92
N ARG A 123 3.49 -15.74 -37.61
CA ARG A 123 4.90 -15.38 -37.57
C ARG A 123 5.63 -16.03 -36.40
N TRP A 124 5.01 -16.07 -35.22
CA TRP A 124 5.59 -16.72 -34.05
C TRP A 124 5.71 -18.22 -34.23
N THR A 125 4.69 -18.86 -34.79
CA THR A 125 4.74 -20.30 -35.08
C THR A 125 5.84 -20.60 -36.13
N ALA A 126 5.98 -19.79 -37.17
CA ALA A 126 7.04 -19.94 -38.14
C ALA A 126 8.46 -19.69 -37.55
N TYR A 127 8.60 -18.74 -36.64
CA TYR A 127 9.87 -18.44 -35.98
C TYR A 127 10.30 -19.55 -35.02
N LEU A 128 9.35 -20.09 -34.27
CA LEU A 128 9.59 -21.20 -33.30
C LEU A 128 9.87 -22.54 -34.04
N SER A 129 9.18 -22.79 -35.14
CA SER A 129 9.42 -23.99 -35.97
C SER A 129 10.76 -23.96 -36.75
N ALA A 130 11.30 -22.76 -37.03
CA ALA A 130 12.58 -22.61 -37.70
C ALA A 130 13.80 -22.82 -36.79
N GLN A 131 13.62 -22.88 -35.48
CA GLN A 131 14.73 -22.87 -34.50
C GLN A 131 14.96 -24.24 -33.83
N ASP A 132 14.59 -25.37 -34.45
CA ASP A 132 14.83 -26.74 -33.96
C ASP A 132 14.77 -27.00 -32.43
N ALA A 133 14.16 -26.08 -31.71
CA ALA A 133 13.92 -26.19 -30.29
C ALA A 133 12.66 -27.05 -30.09
N ASP A 134 12.79 -28.11 -29.33
CA ASP A 134 11.71 -29.02 -28.94
C ASP A 134 10.72 -28.29 -28.01
N MET A 135 10.08 -27.24 -28.54
CA MET A 135 9.13 -26.38 -27.85
C MET A 135 7.67 -26.71 -28.21
N GLY A 136 7.41 -27.93 -28.66
CA GLY A 136 6.07 -28.41 -28.99
C GLY A 136 5.05 -28.18 -27.84
N TRP A 137 5.50 -28.30 -26.60
CA TRP A 137 4.67 -28.01 -25.42
C TRP A 137 4.25 -26.52 -25.34
N LEU A 138 5.14 -25.59 -25.72
CA LEU A 138 4.89 -24.14 -25.70
C LEU A 138 3.90 -23.78 -26.82
N MET A 139 4.04 -24.40 -28.00
CA MET A 139 3.12 -24.25 -29.12
C MET A 139 1.72 -24.72 -28.73
N HIS A 140 1.61 -25.91 -28.16
CA HIS A 140 0.33 -26.46 -27.72
C HIS A 140 -0.33 -25.65 -26.61
N TRP A 141 0.50 -25.06 -25.73
CA TRP A 141 0.03 -24.16 -24.68
C TRP A 141 -0.45 -22.82 -25.25
N LEU A 142 0.26 -22.21 -26.21
CA LEU A 142 -0.13 -20.97 -26.90
C LEU A 142 -1.41 -21.14 -27.74
N GLU A 143 -1.55 -22.26 -28.44
CA GLU A 143 -2.75 -22.61 -29.22
C GLU A 143 -3.96 -22.92 -28.32
N GLY A 144 -3.72 -23.44 -27.12
CA GLY A 144 -4.77 -23.74 -26.14
C GLY A 144 -5.33 -22.51 -25.43
N ILE A 145 -4.67 -21.36 -25.53
CA ILE A 145 -5.14 -20.10 -24.94
C ILE A 145 -6.17 -19.46 -25.88
N ASN A 146 -7.39 -19.34 -25.41
CA ASN A 146 -8.40 -18.54 -26.10
C ASN A 146 -8.09 -17.04 -25.87
N TRP A 147 -7.24 -16.50 -26.75
CA TRP A 147 -6.77 -15.11 -26.70
C TRP A 147 -7.93 -14.13 -26.76
N GLU A 148 -8.94 -14.40 -27.57
CA GLU A 148 -10.14 -13.58 -27.70
C GLU A 148 -10.87 -13.43 -26.36
N GLN A 149 -11.09 -14.54 -25.65
CA GLN A 149 -11.73 -14.51 -24.33
C GLN A 149 -10.83 -13.84 -23.27
N LEU A 150 -9.51 -14.03 -23.35
CA LEU A 150 -8.58 -13.39 -22.42
C LEU A 150 -8.57 -11.87 -22.61
N PHE A 151 -8.57 -11.41 -23.87
CA PHE A 151 -8.60 -9.98 -24.18
C PHE A 151 -9.94 -9.34 -23.89
N HIS A 152 -11.06 -9.99 -24.21
CA HIS A 152 -12.38 -9.51 -23.82
C HIS A 152 -12.49 -9.40 -22.28
N LYS A 153 -12.02 -10.37 -21.54
CA LYS A 153 -11.98 -10.30 -20.07
C LYS A 153 -11.03 -9.22 -19.55
N ALA A 154 -9.89 -9.01 -20.19
CA ALA A 154 -8.95 -7.94 -19.82
C ALA A 154 -9.51 -6.56 -20.16
N ALA A 155 -10.07 -6.37 -21.36
CA ALA A 155 -10.74 -5.14 -21.77
C ALA A 155 -11.96 -4.84 -20.89
N ASP A 156 -12.83 -5.83 -20.65
CA ASP A 156 -13.94 -5.72 -19.69
C ASP A 156 -13.47 -5.40 -18.26
N SER A 157 -12.31 -5.90 -17.87
CA SER A 157 -11.74 -5.60 -16.55
C SER A 157 -11.18 -4.18 -16.49
N ILE A 158 -10.56 -3.70 -17.56
CA ILE A 158 -10.09 -2.31 -17.70
C ILE A 158 -11.28 -1.36 -17.78
N ASP A 159 -12.29 -1.69 -18.59
CA ASP A 159 -13.54 -0.93 -18.65
C ASP A 159 -14.27 -0.93 -17.30
N LYS A 160 -14.30 -2.05 -16.59
CA LYS A 160 -14.84 -2.12 -15.23
C LYS A 160 -14.03 -1.30 -14.24
N VAL A 161 -12.71 -1.27 -14.34
CA VAL A 161 -11.86 -0.40 -13.51
C VAL A 161 -12.08 1.07 -13.88
N LEU A 162 -12.21 1.40 -15.17
CA LEU A 162 -12.51 2.75 -15.63
C LEU A 162 -13.93 3.18 -15.28
N VAL A 163 -14.92 2.33 -15.58
CA VAL A 163 -16.32 2.55 -15.20
C VAL A 163 -16.47 2.55 -13.68
N ASN A 164 -15.71 1.76 -12.93
CA ASN A 164 -15.73 1.78 -11.48
C ASN A 164 -14.91 2.96 -10.89
N ALA A 165 -13.88 3.44 -11.57
CA ALA A 165 -13.17 4.66 -11.17
C ALA A 165 -13.97 5.94 -11.49
N VAL A 166 -14.72 5.94 -12.62
CA VAL A 166 -15.66 6.98 -13.00
C VAL A 166 -17.07 6.67 -12.48
N GLY A 167 -17.42 5.38 -12.38
CA GLY A 167 -18.68 4.84 -11.90
C GLY A 167 -18.63 4.35 -10.46
N ALA A 168 -17.93 5.04 -9.56
CA ALA A 168 -18.12 4.88 -8.10
C ALA A 168 -19.61 4.97 -7.68
N VAL A 169 -20.46 5.35 -8.62
CA VAL A 169 -21.93 5.32 -8.53
C VAL A 169 -22.50 3.89 -8.54
N SER A 170 -21.78 2.91 -9.11
CA SER A 170 -22.22 1.49 -9.14
C SER A 170 -21.54 0.61 -8.08
N ALA A 171 -20.56 1.15 -7.35
CA ALA A 171 -20.02 0.48 -6.18
C ALA A 171 -21.18 0.24 -5.19
N THR A 172 -21.30 -0.96 -4.68
CA THR A 172 -22.30 -1.32 -3.66
C THR A 172 -22.39 -0.16 -2.66
N VAL A 173 -23.58 0.28 -2.32
CA VAL A 173 -23.84 1.41 -1.40
C VAL A 173 -22.90 1.37 -0.17
N ASN A 174 -22.61 0.18 0.33
CA ASN A 174 -21.67 -0.05 1.42
C ASN A 174 -20.24 0.44 1.15
N VAL A 175 -19.72 0.29 -0.07
CA VAL A 175 -18.36 0.75 -0.43
C VAL A 175 -18.33 2.28 -0.49
N ILE A 176 -19.35 2.89 -1.08
CA ILE A 176 -19.47 4.36 -1.14
C ILE A 176 -19.60 4.94 0.26
N VAL A 177 -20.46 4.35 1.08
CA VAL A 177 -20.66 4.77 2.48
C VAL A 177 -19.38 4.62 3.26
N THR A 178 -18.71 3.48 3.17
CA THR A 178 -17.42 3.22 3.86
C THR A 178 -16.34 4.21 3.40
N ALA A 179 -16.20 4.44 2.10
CA ALA A 179 -15.23 5.38 1.56
C ALA A 179 -15.54 6.82 1.97
N SER A 180 -16.81 7.21 1.97
CA SER A 180 -17.26 8.55 2.41
C SER A 180 -16.94 8.76 3.89
N PHE A 181 -17.27 7.81 4.76
CA PHE A 181 -16.92 7.88 6.18
C PHE A 181 -15.41 7.90 6.39
N ALA A 182 -14.64 7.06 5.70
CA ALA A 182 -13.18 7.06 5.77
C ALA A 182 -12.60 8.42 5.36
N LEU A 183 -13.12 9.03 4.30
CA LEU A 183 -12.69 10.34 3.85
C LEU A 183 -13.04 11.43 4.86
N ILE A 184 -14.26 11.45 5.37
CA ILE A 184 -14.69 12.40 6.41
C ILE A 184 -13.81 12.24 7.65
N ILE A 185 -13.60 11.01 8.13
CA ILE A 185 -12.74 10.72 9.29
C ILE A 185 -11.32 11.20 9.03
N SER A 186 -10.77 10.95 7.83
CA SER A 186 -9.41 11.38 7.47
C SER A 186 -9.26 12.90 7.51
N VAL A 187 -10.26 13.63 7.04
CA VAL A 187 -10.30 15.10 7.11
C VAL A 187 -10.30 15.58 8.56
N TYR A 188 -11.21 15.05 9.38
CA TYR A 188 -11.28 15.40 10.81
C TYR A 188 -10.00 15.07 11.57
N LEU A 189 -9.42 13.89 11.33
CA LEU A 189 -8.16 13.48 11.95
C LEU A 189 -6.99 14.37 11.50
N SER A 190 -6.91 14.69 10.21
CA SER A 190 -5.83 15.51 9.65
C SER A 190 -5.87 16.95 10.16
N LEU A 191 -7.05 17.55 10.17
CA LEU A 191 -7.24 18.93 10.67
C LEU A 191 -7.18 19.01 12.19
N GLY A 192 -7.76 18.02 12.89
CA GLY A 192 -7.86 17.94 14.35
C GLY A 192 -6.69 17.29 15.07
N THR A 193 -5.60 16.90 14.39
CA THR A 193 -4.51 16.08 14.96
C THR A 193 -3.98 16.62 16.29
N GLU A 194 -3.81 17.94 16.44
CA GLU A 194 -3.29 18.52 17.68
C GLU A 194 -4.30 18.49 18.83
N SER A 195 -5.57 18.78 18.54
CA SER A 195 -6.65 18.76 19.53
C SER A 195 -6.93 17.35 19.99
N LEU A 196 -7.14 16.44 19.02
CA LEU A 196 -7.39 15.02 19.28
C LEU A 196 -6.19 14.35 19.97
N GLY A 197 -4.97 14.70 19.57
CA GLY A 197 -3.77 14.21 20.22
C GLY A 197 -3.65 14.64 21.67
N ARG A 198 -4.02 15.90 22.02
CA ARG A 198 -4.06 16.37 23.40
C ARG A 198 -5.15 15.67 24.20
N GLN A 199 -6.36 15.53 23.66
CA GLN A 199 -7.45 14.81 24.32
C GLN A 199 -7.08 13.34 24.58
N ALA A 200 -6.57 12.65 23.57
CA ALA A 200 -6.12 11.26 23.72
C ALA A 200 -5.00 11.14 24.77
N HIS A 201 -4.04 12.05 24.75
CA HIS A 201 -2.97 12.09 25.78
C HIS A 201 -3.56 12.26 27.18
N THR A 202 -4.47 13.19 27.38
CA THR A 202 -5.14 13.44 28.68
C THR A 202 -5.90 12.20 29.15
N LEU A 203 -6.69 11.56 28.26
CA LEU A 203 -7.43 10.33 28.58
C LEU A 203 -6.48 9.20 28.95
N VAL A 204 -5.43 8.98 28.17
CA VAL A 204 -4.44 7.93 28.44
C VAL A 204 -3.77 8.15 29.80
N CYS A 205 -3.37 9.39 30.10
CA CYS A 205 -2.74 9.71 31.40
C CYS A 205 -3.72 9.65 32.58
N ALA A 206 -5.02 9.90 32.37
CA ALA A 206 -6.01 9.89 33.42
C ALA A 206 -6.45 8.45 33.81
N TYR A 207 -6.58 7.57 32.83
CA TYR A 207 -7.17 6.23 33.05
C TYR A 207 -6.14 5.10 33.15
N LEU A 208 -4.93 5.27 32.58
CA LEU A 208 -3.90 4.23 32.65
C LEU A 208 -2.86 4.54 33.74
N LYS A 209 -2.32 3.47 34.34
CA LYS A 209 -1.18 3.58 35.24
C LYS A 209 0.00 4.24 34.51
N PRO A 210 0.82 5.09 35.16
CA PRO A 210 1.88 5.88 34.49
C PRO A 210 2.82 5.06 33.61
N ARG A 211 3.16 3.83 34.02
CA ARG A 211 4.00 2.91 33.25
C ARG A 211 3.37 2.49 31.92
N HIS A 212 2.07 2.14 31.93
CA HIS A 212 1.34 1.73 30.73
C HIS A 212 1.01 2.93 29.82
N ALA A 213 0.69 4.07 30.41
CA ALA A 213 0.48 5.31 29.67
C ALA A 213 1.72 5.73 28.89
N ALA A 214 2.90 5.71 29.54
CA ALA A 214 4.17 6.02 28.89
C ALA A 214 4.48 5.04 27.73
N GLY A 215 4.24 3.74 27.93
CA GLY A 215 4.42 2.72 26.89
C GLY A 215 3.52 2.95 25.67
N LEU A 216 2.22 3.19 25.91
CA LEU A 216 1.25 3.45 24.84
C LEU A 216 1.57 4.73 24.05
N LEU A 217 1.88 5.81 24.73
CA LEU A 217 2.24 7.08 24.09
C LEU A 217 3.54 6.97 23.28
N ARG A 218 4.50 6.18 23.78
CA ARG A 218 5.72 5.84 23.05
C ARG A 218 5.42 5.06 21.78
N PHE A 219 4.62 4.00 21.89
CA PHE A 219 4.18 3.21 20.73
C PHE A 219 3.53 4.09 19.66
N CYS A 220 2.58 4.93 20.03
CA CYS A 220 1.90 5.83 19.08
C CYS A 220 2.87 6.80 18.39
N ARG A 221 3.86 7.31 19.13
CA ARG A 221 4.89 8.22 18.58
C ARG A 221 5.78 7.48 17.58
N LEU A 222 6.29 6.31 17.94
CA LEU A 222 7.12 5.47 17.08
C LEU A 222 6.34 5.04 15.83
N PHE A 223 5.08 4.64 16.00
CA PHE A 223 4.23 4.24 14.88
C PHE A 223 4.03 5.38 13.87
N ARG A 224 3.68 6.57 14.36
CA ARG A 224 3.54 7.75 13.49
C ARG A 224 4.83 8.08 12.74
N GLN A 225 5.97 7.99 13.42
CA GLN A 225 7.27 8.26 12.83
C GLN A 225 7.66 7.19 11.80
N SER A 226 7.51 5.92 12.14
CA SER A 226 7.78 4.79 11.25
C SER A 226 6.90 4.83 10.01
N PHE A 227 5.60 5.14 10.18
CA PHE A 227 4.67 5.29 9.07
C PHE A 227 5.06 6.44 8.13
N ALA A 228 5.38 7.61 8.69
CA ALA A 228 5.80 8.77 7.90
C ALA A 228 7.11 8.49 7.13
N ASN A 229 8.07 7.85 7.77
CA ASN A 229 9.34 7.46 7.16
C ASN A 229 9.12 6.45 6.03
N PHE A 230 8.32 5.41 6.29
CA PHE A 230 7.96 4.39 5.30
C PHE A 230 7.32 5.03 4.07
N LEU A 231 6.30 5.84 4.26
CA LEU A 231 5.58 6.46 3.17
C LEU A 231 6.47 7.40 2.34
N THR A 232 7.30 8.21 3.02
CA THR A 232 8.26 9.10 2.34
C THR A 232 9.27 8.28 1.54
N GLY A 233 9.79 7.20 2.12
CA GLY A 233 10.70 6.27 1.45
C GLY A 233 10.04 5.63 0.22
N GLN A 234 8.83 5.11 0.37
CA GLN A 234 8.09 4.43 -0.69
C GLN A 234 7.73 5.35 -1.86
N CYS A 235 7.27 6.58 -1.56
CA CYS A 235 7.02 7.58 -2.60
C CYS A 235 8.30 7.98 -3.34
N SER A 236 9.42 8.12 -2.61
CA SER A 236 10.70 8.45 -3.23
C SER A 236 11.22 7.31 -4.11
N GLU A 237 11.13 6.08 -3.64
CA GLU A 237 11.46 4.88 -4.40
C GLU A 237 10.61 4.76 -5.66
N ALA A 238 9.30 4.94 -5.57
CA ALA A 238 8.38 4.87 -6.68
C ALA A 238 8.78 5.83 -7.83
N VAL A 239 9.14 7.05 -7.50
CA VAL A 239 9.61 8.04 -8.48
C VAL A 239 10.95 7.62 -9.08
N ILE A 240 11.92 7.22 -8.25
CA ILE A 240 13.25 6.81 -8.72
C ILE A 240 13.13 5.59 -9.63
N LEU A 241 12.36 4.58 -9.23
CA LEU A 241 12.20 3.34 -9.98
C LEU A 241 11.47 3.59 -11.31
N GLY A 242 10.43 4.43 -11.31
CA GLY A 242 9.72 4.79 -12.53
C GLY A 242 10.61 5.51 -13.55
N VAL A 243 11.41 6.47 -13.09
CA VAL A 243 12.37 7.19 -13.96
C VAL A 243 13.46 6.24 -14.44
N LEU A 244 14.00 5.40 -13.57
CA LEU A 244 15.04 4.42 -13.91
C LEU A 244 14.53 3.42 -14.96
N MET A 245 13.29 2.94 -14.80
CA MET A 245 12.68 2.00 -15.72
C MET A 245 12.44 2.66 -17.10
N ALA A 246 11.88 3.87 -17.14
CA ALA A 246 11.69 4.61 -18.37
C ALA A 246 13.03 4.87 -19.09
N PHE A 247 14.07 5.21 -18.34
CA PHE A 247 15.42 5.43 -18.87
C PHE A 247 16.03 4.11 -19.41
N ALA A 248 15.94 3.03 -18.66
CA ALA A 248 16.46 1.73 -19.09
C ALA A 248 15.78 1.26 -20.39
N PHE A 249 14.45 1.34 -20.47
CA PHE A 249 13.71 1.00 -21.69
C PHE A 249 14.14 1.86 -22.88
N SER A 250 14.38 3.15 -22.66
CA SER A 250 14.85 4.07 -23.72
C SER A 250 16.25 3.72 -24.20
N VAL A 251 17.18 3.42 -23.28
CA VAL A 251 18.57 3.03 -23.61
C VAL A 251 18.62 1.73 -24.39
N PHE A 252 17.81 0.74 -24.00
CA PHE A 252 17.75 -0.56 -24.66
C PHE A 252 16.79 -0.60 -25.87
N GLN A 253 16.27 0.57 -26.27
CA GLN A 253 15.35 0.74 -27.40
C GLN A 253 14.11 -0.17 -27.32
N LEU A 254 13.61 -0.39 -26.11
CA LEU A 254 12.40 -1.18 -25.87
C LEU A 254 11.16 -0.28 -26.07
N PRO A 255 10.08 -0.82 -26.66
CA PRO A 255 8.83 -0.07 -26.82
C PRO A 255 8.20 0.24 -25.46
N TYR A 256 7.33 1.23 -25.45
CA TYR A 256 6.52 1.62 -24.29
C TYR A 256 7.32 2.11 -23.06
N GLY A 257 8.55 2.60 -23.19
CA GLY A 257 9.39 2.97 -22.05
C GLY A 257 8.77 3.96 -21.08
N SER A 258 8.09 5.00 -21.56
CA SER A 258 7.37 5.98 -20.72
C SER A 258 6.18 5.36 -20.00
N LEU A 259 5.42 4.51 -20.70
CA LEU A 259 4.27 3.79 -20.13
C LEU A 259 4.72 2.84 -19.02
N VAL A 260 5.75 2.03 -19.30
CA VAL A 260 6.30 1.06 -18.32
C VAL A 260 6.90 1.78 -17.11
N GLY A 261 7.63 2.89 -17.33
CA GLY A 261 8.14 3.70 -16.24
C GLY A 261 7.05 4.27 -15.35
N MET A 262 5.98 4.81 -15.93
CA MET A 262 4.83 5.35 -15.19
C MET A 262 4.05 4.23 -14.47
N LEU A 263 3.80 3.12 -15.15
CA LEU A 263 3.15 1.94 -14.56
C LEU A 263 3.94 1.43 -13.35
N THR A 264 5.27 1.31 -13.51
CA THR A 264 6.15 0.87 -12.44
C THR A 264 6.12 1.86 -11.27
N ALA A 265 6.17 3.16 -11.51
CA ALA A 265 6.08 4.18 -10.46
C ALA A 265 4.77 4.07 -9.65
N ILE A 266 3.63 3.88 -10.32
CA ILE A 266 2.34 3.77 -9.66
C ILE A 266 2.25 2.46 -8.86
N CYS A 267 2.65 1.35 -9.48
CA CYS A 267 2.60 0.04 -8.84
C CYS A 267 3.59 -0.08 -7.67
N ALA A 268 4.76 0.55 -7.75
CA ALA A 268 5.79 0.54 -6.72
C ALA A 268 5.34 1.08 -5.35
N ILE A 269 4.21 1.81 -5.29
CA ILE A 269 3.61 2.21 -4.01
C ILE A 269 3.27 0.99 -3.14
N ILE A 270 3.02 -0.17 -3.76
CA ILE A 270 2.74 -1.44 -3.07
C ILE A 270 3.99 -2.32 -3.14
N PRO A 271 4.77 -2.47 -2.05
CA PRO A 271 6.00 -3.23 -2.05
C PRO A 271 5.81 -4.67 -2.56
N TYR A 272 6.76 -5.18 -3.32
CA TYR A 272 6.81 -6.52 -3.94
C TYR A 272 5.71 -6.77 -4.98
N VAL A 273 4.44 -6.56 -4.63
CA VAL A 273 3.29 -6.80 -5.51
C VAL A 273 3.33 -5.86 -6.72
N GLY A 274 3.70 -4.60 -6.49
CA GLY A 274 3.78 -3.60 -7.54
C GLY A 274 4.81 -3.92 -8.61
N ALA A 275 5.99 -4.35 -8.19
CA ALA A 275 7.05 -4.77 -9.11
C ALA A 275 6.62 -5.98 -9.96
N LEU A 276 5.96 -6.98 -9.34
CA LEU A 276 5.48 -8.15 -10.04
C LEU A 276 4.41 -7.80 -11.09
N ILE A 277 3.40 -7.03 -10.71
CA ILE A 277 2.32 -6.59 -11.62
C ILE A 277 2.92 -5.80 -12.79
N SER A 278 3.76 -4.82 -12.50
CA SER A 278 4.39 -3.99 -13.52
C SER A 278 5.30 -4.80 -14.45
N CYS A 279 6.04 -5.80 -13.93
CA CYS A 279 6.84 -6.71 -14.73
C CYS A 279 5.97 -7.51 -15.71
N VAL A 280 4.95 -8.18 -15.20
CA VAL A 280 4.05 -9.02 -16.01
C VAL A 280 3.39 -8.19 -17.10
N VAL A 281 2.82 -7.04 -16.75
CA VAL A 281 2.17 -6.16 -17.74
C VAL A 281 3.17 -5.65 -18.79
N SER A 282 4.36 -5.25 -18.38
CA SER A 282 5.40 -4.77 -19.30
C SER A 282 5.86 -5.83 -20.28
N VAL A 283 6.11 -7.05 -19.78
CA VAL A 283 6.53 -8.17 -20.62
C VAL A 283 5.42 -8.57 -21.61
N VAL A 284 4.16 -8.61 -21.15
CA VAL A 284 3.01 -8.90 -22.01
C VAL A 284 2.86 -7.82 -23.10
N LEU A 285 2.96 -6.54 -22.76
CA LEU A 285 2.90 -5.46 -23.72
C LEU A 285 3.97 -5.57 -24.82
N VAL A 286 5.19 -5.91 -24.43
CA VAL A 286 6.31 -6.04 -25.38
C VAL A 286 6.24 -7.35 -26.17
N LEU A 287 5.79 -8.45 -25.54
CA LEU A 287 5.61 -9.77 -26.18
C LEU A 287 4.72 -9.67 -27.43
N LEU A 288 3.73 -8.82 -27.36
CA LEU A 288 2.77 -8.66 -28.44
C LEU A 288 3.31 -7.82 -29.61
N VAL A 289 4.42 -7.10 -29.40
CA VAL A 289 5.16 -6.46 -30.49
C VAL A 289 6.13 -7.45 -31.12
N ASP A 290 6.98 -8.07 -30.32
CA ASP A 290 8.00 -9.03 -30.78
C ASP A 290 8.44 -9.92 -29.61
N PRO A 291 8.43 -11.27 -29.78
CA PRO A 291 8.84 -12.21 -28.72
C PRO A 291 10.30 -12.02 -28.29
N MET A 292 11.21 -11.70 -29.20
CA MET A 292 12.62 -11.50 -28.86
C MET A 292 12.80 -10.21 -28.04
N LEU A 293 12.05 -9.16 -28.38
CA LEU A 293 12.01 -7.94 -27.55
C LEU A 293 11.42 -8.20 -26.17
N ALA A 294 10.45 -9.11 -26.02
CA ALA A 294 9.90 -9.48 -24.72
C ALA A 294 10.93 -10.17 -23.83
N VAL A 295 11.78 -11.03 -24.38
CA VAL A 295 12.91 -11.64 -23.63
C VAL A 295 13.88 -10.54 -23.18
N ARG A 296 14.23 -9.61 -24.08
CA ARG A 296 15.08 -8.45 -23.72
C ARG A 296 14.41 -7.59 -22.65
N CYS A 297 13.12 -7.33 -22.79
CA CYS A 297 12.32 -6.60 -21.79
C CYS A 297 12.40 -7.26 -20.41
N LEU A 298 12.18 -8.57 -20.33
CA LEU A 298 12.28 -9.31 -19.07
C LEU A 298 13.68 -9.20 -18.46
N ILE A 299 14.74 -9.37 -19.27
CA ILE A 299 16.12 -9.25 -18.79
C ILE A 299 16.41 -7.84 -18.27
N VAL A 300 16.05 -6.81 -19.02
CA VAL A 300 16.24 -5.41 -18.61
C VAL A 300 15.43 -5.09 -17.36
N TYR A 301 14.18 -5.55 -17.29
CA TYR A 301 13.32 -5.35 -16.13
C TYR A 301 13.93 -6.00 -14.88
N LEU A 302 14.35 -7.26 -14.97
CA LEU A 302 14.99 -7.98 -13.86
C LEU A 302 16.32 -7.36 -13.45
N ALA A 303 17.12 -6.85 -14.41
CA ALA A 303 18.37 -6.14 -14.11
C ALA A 303 18.09 -4.83 -13.33
N VAL A 304 17.08 -4.05 -13.74
CA VAL A 304 16.66 -2.84 -13.01
C VAL A 304 16.15 -3.20 -11.62
N GLN A 305 15.35 -4.25 -11.49
CA GLN A 305 14.87 -4.75 -10.19
C GLN A 305 15.99 -5.24 -9.30
N PHE A 306 17.01 -5.88 -9.87
CA PHE A 306 18.19 -6.26 -9.12
C PHE A 306 18.94 -5.03 -8.58
N ILE A 307 19.15 -4.02 -9.42
CA ILE A 307 19.78 -2.75 -8.99
C ILE A 307 18.94 -2.07 -7.89
N GLU A 308 17.63 -2.06 -8.07
CA GLU A 308 16.70 -1.51 -7.09
C GLU A 308 16.84 -2.22 -5.75
N ASN A 309 16.69 -3.54 -5.71
CA ASN A 309 16.72 -4.34 -4.48
C ASN A 309 18.08 -4.27 -3.75
N GLN A 310 19.20 -4.20 -4.48
CA GLN A 310 20.53 -4.19 -3.88
C GLN A 310 21.03 -2.82 -3.49
N PHE A 311 20.66 -1.77 -4.24
CA PHE A 311 21.26 -0.46 -4.06
C PHE A 311 20.27 0.64 -3.68
N ILE A 312 19.07 0.66 -4.27
CA ILE A 312 18.10 1.74 -4.10
C ILE A 312 17.26 1.49 -2.86
N TYR A 313 16.60 0.35 -2.79
CA TYR A 313 15.70 -0.02 -1.68
C TYR A 313 16.37 0.09 -0.31
N PRO A 314 17.57 -0.47 -0.07
CA PRO A 314 18.20 -0.36 1.25
C PRO A 314 18.55 1.08 1.66
N ARG A 315 18.82 1.95 0.69
CA ARG A 315 19.19 3.35 0.95
C ARG A 315 18.00 4.27 1.14
N VAL A 316 16.92 4.02 0.40
CA VAL A 316 15.73 4.89 0.34
C VAL A 316 14.70 4.45 1.37
N VAL A 317 14.29 3.18 1.34
CA VAL A 317 13.25 2.62 2.19
C VAL A 317 13.84 1.91 3.42
N GLY A 318 14.85 1.07 3.23
CA GLY A 318 15.42 0.23 4.29
C GLY A 318 15.94 1.02 5.48
N LYS A 319 16.62 2.14 5.26
CA LYS A 319 17.06 3.04 6.34
C LYS A 319 15.91 3.77 7.01
N SER A 320 14.83 4.01 6.28
CA SER A 320 13.67 4.75 6.76
C SER A 320 12.78 3.93 7.68
N VAL A 321 12.71 2.61 7.46
CA VAL A 321 11.84 1.69 8.20
C VAL A 321 12.61 0.84 9.22
N GLY A 322 13.90 0.60 8.98
CA GLY A 322 14.75 -0.19 9.88
C GLY A 322 14.43 -1.69 9.94
N LEU A 323 13.66 -2.20 8.95
CA LEU A 323 13.31 -3.61 8.81
C LEU A 323 14.23 -4.33 7.83
N SER A 324 14.50 -5.63 8.11
CA SER A 324 15.08 -6.49 7.09
C SER A 324 14.03 -6.87 6.03
N PRO A 325 14.44 -7.18 4.79
CA PRO A 325 13.53 -7.56 3.72
C PRO A 325 12.57 -8.70 4.08
N LEU A 326 13.04 -9.68 4.86
CA LEU A 326 12.21 -10.80 5.32
C LEU A 326 11.03 -10.34 6.18
N TYR A 327 11.27 -9.47 7.16
CA TYR A 327 10.19 -8.93 8.01
C TYR A 327 9.22 -8.06 7.22
N THR A 328 9.71 -7.31 6.25
CA THR A 328 8.86 -6.52 5.35
C THR A 328 7.95 -7.42 4.52
N LEU A 329 8.47 -8.53 3.99
CA LEU A 329 7.69 -9.51 3.23
C LEU A 329 6.61 -10.17 4.10
N ILE A 330 6.97 -10.63 5.31
CA ILE A 330 6.03 -11.26 6.25
C ILE A 330 4.92 -10.25 6.62
N ALA A 331 5.29 -9.00 6.93
CA ALA A 331 4.34 -7.95 7.24
C ALA A 331 3.38 -7.67 6.07
N ALA A 332 3.90 -7.62 4.84
CA ALA A 332 3.12 -7.44 3.64
C ALA A 332 2.14 -8.60 3.40
N MET A 333 2.60 -9.86 3.60
CA MET A 333 1.74 -11.04 3.47
C MET A 333 0.60 -11.05 4.49
N ILE A 334 0.90 -10.80 5.76
CA ILE A 334 -0.11 -10.76 6.84
C ILE A 334 -1.08 -9.60 6.57
N GLY A 335 -0.56 -8.41 6.31
CA GLY A 335 -1.38 -7.24 6.06
C GLY A 335 -2.26 -7.39 4.82
N GLY A 336 -1.70 -7.94 3.75
CA GLY A 336 -2.39 -8.19 2.49
C GLY A 336 -3.57 -9.15 2.65
N ASN A 337 -3.38 -10.23 3.41
CA ASN A 337 -4.45 -11.19 3.68
C ASN A 337 -5.58 -10.61 4.58
N LEU A 338 -5.24 -9.75 5.54
CA LEU A 338 -6.22 -9.22 6.49
C LEU A 338 -7.02 -8.05 5.94
N PHE A 339 -6.36 -7.11 5.26
CA PHE A 339 -6.97 -5.83 4.86
C PHE A 339 -6.59 -5.40 3.43
N GLY A 340 -6.11 -6.31 2.60
CA GLY A 340 -5.70 -6.01 1.22
C GLY A 340 -4.55 -5.00 1.14
N ILE A 341 -4.60 -4.11 0.17
CA ILE A 341 -3.55 -3.11 -0.09
C ILE A 341 -3.34 -2.18 1.12
N LEU A 342 -4.42 -1.75 1.78
CA LEU A 342 -4.34 -0.91 2.97
C LEU A 342 -3.63 -1.64 4.11
N GLY A 343 -3.84 -2.95 4.23
CA GLY A 343 -3.13 -3.78 5.19
C GLY A 343 -1.64 -3.86 4.92
N ILE A 344 -1.19 -4.00 3.69
CA ILE A 344 0.23 -4.00 3.34
C ILE A 344 0.89 -2.71 3.83
N ILE A 345 0.30 -1.57 3.50
CA ILE A 345 0.82 -0.24 3.83
C ILE A 345 0.85 0.00 5.36
N PHE A 346 -0.11 -0.56 6.09
CA PHE A 346 -0.22 -0.37 7.54
C PHE A 346 0.68 -1.33 8.33
N PHE A 347 0.73 -2.62 7.94
CA PHE A 347 1.42 -3.66 8.71
C PHE A 347 2.94 -3.55 8.64
N ILE A 348 3.51 -3.00 7.56
CA ILE A 348 4.96 -2.83 7.46
C ILE A 348 5.47 -1.87 8.55
N PRO A 349 4.97 -0.63 8.70
CA PRO A 349 5.38 0.24 9.80
C PRO A 349 5.01 -0.30 11.19
N LEU A 350 3.88 -1.00 11.30
CA LEU A 350 3.48 -1.63 12.55
C LEU A 350 4.51 -2.68 13.00
N THR A 351 4.93 -3.54 12.10
CA THR A 351 5.95 -4.56 12.37
C THR A 351 7.29 -3.93 12.74
N ALA A 352 7.66 -2.80 12.10
CA ALA A 352 8.87 -2.06 12.44
C ALA A 352 8.85 -1.62 13.91
N VAL A 353 7.75 -1.03 14.36
CA VAL A 353 7.61 -0.57 15.75
C VAL A 353 7.60 -1.73 16.74
N VAL A 354 6.92 -2.83 16.42
CA VAL A 354 6.91 -4.03 17.28
C VAL A 354 8.32 -4.58 17.45
N ILE A 355 9.07 -4.72 16.36
CA ILE A 355 10.45 -5.22 16.40
C ILE A 355 11.37 -4.26 17.17
N GLU A 356 11.20 -2.95 17.00
CA GLU A 356 11.98 -1.94 17.73
C GLU A 356 11.74 -2.03 19.24
N LEU A 357 10.47 -2.13 19.65
CA LEU A 357 10.11 -2.27 21.07
C LEU A 357 10.62 -3.58 21.67
N VAL A 358 10.52 -4.69 20.93
CA VAL A 358 11.03 -6.01 21.38
C VAL A 358 12.55 -5.97 21.54
N LYS A 359 13.29 -5.38 20.58
CA LYS A 359 14.75 -5.21 20.68
C LYS A 359 15.15 -4.39 21.89
N GLU A 360 14.46 -3.29 22.16
CA GLU A 360 14.74 -2.44 23.33
C GLU A 360 14.48 -3.18 24.66
N ASP A 361 13.36 -3.92 24.76
CA ASP A 361 13.07 -4.70 25.96
C ASP A 361 14.12 -5.81 26.16
N ALA A 362 14.51 -6.50 25.09
CA ALA A 362 15.57 -7.51 25.15
C ALA A 362 16.91 -6.90 25.59
N CYS A 363 17.32 -5.75 25.04
CA CYS A 363 18.55 -5.07 25.46
C CYS A 363 18.51 -4.66 26.95
N ARG A 364 17.37 -4.14 27.41
CA ARG A 364 17.20 -3.81 28.84
C ARG A 364 17.34 -5.02 29.75
N ARG A 365 16.74 -6.14 29.40
CA ARG A 365 16.83 -7.38 30.20
C ARG A 365 18.24 -7.93 30.25
N LEU A 366 18.96 -7.90 29.11
CA LEU A 366 20.35 -8.35 29.05
C LEU A 366 21.28 -7.46 29.91
N GLN A 367 21.07 -6.14 29.92
CA GLN A 367 21.82 -5.22 30.75
C GLN A 367 21.54 -5.44 32.25
N THR A 368 20.31 -5.73 32.61
CA THR A 368 19.93 -6.01 34.01
C THR A 368 20.50 -7.34 34.48
N ASN A 369 20.51 -8.37 33.64
CA ASN A 369 21.09 -9.68 33.97
C ASN A 369 22.61 -9.68 33.94
N GLY A 370 23.25 -8.90 33.05
CA GLY A 370 24.71 -8.78 33.00
C GLY A 370 25.34 -7.98 34.16
N ASN A 371 24.56 -7.15 34.87
CA ASN A 371 24.99 -6.50 36.11
C ASN A 371 24.83 -7.36 37.37
N GLN A 372 24.25 -8.56 37.22
CA GLN A 372 24.06 -9.54 38.31
C GLN A 372 25.04 -10.72 38.23
N ALA A 373 25.87 -10.79 37.19
CA ALA A 373 26.98 -11.74 37.04
C ALA A 373 28.34 -11.05 37.20
#